data_da3a124977a39e4944f971ea416f4d81
#
_entry.id   da3a124977a39e4944f971ea416f4d81
#
_cell.length_a   1.000
_cell.length_b   1.000
_cell.length_c   1.000
_cell.angle_alpha   90.00
_cell.angle_beta   90.00
_cell.angle_gamma   90.00
#
_symmetry.space_group_name_H-M   'P 1'
#
loop_
_entity.id
_entity.type
_entity.pdbx_description
1 polymer ?
#
loop_
_entity_poly.entity_id
_entity_poly.type
_entity_poly.pdbx_seq_one_letter_code
_entity_poly.pdbx_strand_id
1 'polypeptide(L)'
;MTPGGDLLRKSLIASERDEATRTAWRVRTSPVDPARFVWVDETGSHVALTPTHARAPRGERAAGRVPRNRGRITTLIAALTVDGMGPALLLEGGVDTDAFVAYVTGLLAPSLRSGQIVVLDNLAAHHAARVRSAIERQGAEAWFLPAYSPDLTPIEEAFSKLKALLRRAGARTRDALADAIRPALRAITPADALGWYAHCGYPPPGQLL
;
A
#
# COMPACT_ATOMS: atom_id res chain seq x y z
N MET A 1 -40.78 15.31 17.21
CA MET A 1 -40.03 14.03 17.10
C MET A 1 -38.86 14.27 16.18
N THR A 2 -37.64 14.41 16.71
CA THR A 2 -36.42 14.52 15.92
C THR A 2 -36.09 13.11 15.41
N PRO A 3 -35.84 12.87 14.12
CA PRO A 3 -35.43 11.56 13.65
C PRO A 3 -34.08 11.22 14.27
N GLY A 4 -34.04 10.15 15.04
CA GLY A 4 -32.81 9.61 15.59
C GLY A 4 -31.90 9.19 14.44
N GLY A 5 -30.85 9.98 14.20
CA GLY A 5 -29.78 9.60 13.30
C GLY A 5 -28.92 8.53 13.97
N ASP A 6 -28.60 7.46 13.26
CA ASP A 6 -27.64 6.47 13.71
C ASP A 6 -26.28 7.11 13.92
N LEU A 7 -25.59 6.73 15.01
CA LEU A 7 -24.21 7.14 15.27
C LEU A 7 -23.28 6.43 14.28
N LEU A 8 -22.99 7.08 13.16
CA LEU A 8 -22.05 6.61 12.16
C LEU A 8 -20.62 7.06 12.52
N ARG A 9 -19.66 6.18 12.25
CA ARG A 9 -18.23 6.53 12.40
C ARG A 9 -17.89 7.66 11.42
N LYS A 10 -17.40 8.80 11.93
CA LYS A 10 -17.01 9.95 11.11
C LYS A 10 -15.81 9.58 10.24
N SER A 11 -15.96 9.70 8.93
CA SER A 11 -14.85 9.65 7.96
C SER A 11 -14.26 11.04 7.80
N LEU A 12 -12.94 11.15 7.91
CA LEU A 12 -12.21 12.40 7.67
C LEU A 12 -11.69 12.39 6.25
N ILE A 13 -11.97 13.45 5.50
CA ILE A 13 -11.52 13.66 4.12
C ILE A 13 -10.67 14.94 4.14
N ALA A 14 -9.51 14.90 3.44
CA ALA A 14 -8.66 16.09 3.32
C ALA A 14 -9.42 17.21 2.59
N SER A 15 -9.32 18.42 3.11
CA SER A 15 -9.95 19.62 2.50
C SER A 15 -9.37 19.96 1.13
N GLU A 16 -8.12 19.55 0.88
CA GLU A 16 -7.38 19.75 -0.36
C GLU A 16 -7.69 18.69 -1.42
N ARG A 17 -8.57 17.73 -1.12
CA ARG A 17 -8.97 16.69 -2.06
C ARG A 17 -9.81 17.28 -3.19
N ASP A 18 -9.37 17.07 -4.44
CA ASP A 18 -10.03 17.56 -5.65
C ASP A 18 -10.88 16.46 -6.31
N GLU A 19 -12.20 16.61 -6.24
CA GLU A 19 -13.14 15.64 -6.82
C GLU A 19 -13.18 15.68 -8.36
N ALA A 20 -12.82 16.82 -9.00
CA ALA A 20 -12.75 16.89 -10.46
C ALA A 20 -11.59 16.03 -10.98
N THR A 21 -10.40 16.18 -10.38
CA THR A 21 -9.22 15.34 -10.69
C THR A 21 -9.48 13.86 -10.42
N ARG A 22 -10.18 13.52 -9.34
CA ARG A 22 -10.57 12.15 -9.01
C ARG A 22 -11.56 11.55 -10.01
N THR A 23 -12.51 12.36 -10.47
CA THR A 23 -13.46 11.95 -11.52
C THR A 23 -12.74 11.69 -12.84
N ALA A 24 -11.83 12.59 -13.22
CA ALA A 24 -10.99 12.41 -14.41
C ALA A 24 -10.13 11.14 -14.32
N TRP A 25 -9.58 10.83 -13.14
CA TRP A 25 -8.87 9.58 -12.87
C TRP A 25 -9.73 8.35 -13.12
N ARG A 26 -10.95 8.31 -12.56
CA ARG A 26 -11.89 7.19 -12.77
C ARG A 26 -12.25 7.00 -14.23
N VAL A 27 -12.50 8.09 -14.95
CA VAL A 27 -12.76 8.04 -16.40
C VAL A 27 -11.55 7.49 -17.16
N ARG A 28 -10.34 7.94 -16.81
CA ARG A 28 -9.09 7.49 -17.42
C ARG A 28 -8.83 6.01 -17.19
N THR A 29 -9.10 5.51 -15.98
CA THR A 29 -8.80 4.13 -15.58
C THR A 29 -9.89 3.13 -15.98
N SER A 30 -11.13 3.57 -16.16
CA SER A 30 -12.29 2.72 -16.49
C SER A 30 -12.10 1.79 -17.70
N PRO A 31 -11.48 2.20 -18.84
CA PRO A 31 -11.26 1.33 -19.99
C PRO A 31 -10.01 0.46 -19.87
N VAL A 32 -9.23 0.58 -18.81
CA VAL A 32 -7.94 -0.11 -18.65
C VAL A 32 -8.15 -1.47 -18.00
N ASP A 33 -7.58 -2.52 -18.58
CA ASP A 33 -7.53 -3.84 -17.93
C ASP A 33 -6.75 -3.73 -16.62
N PRO A 34 -7.35 -4.09 -15.46
CA PRO A 34 -6.70 -4.06 -14.16
C PRO A 34 -5.37 -4.82 -14.10
N ALA A 35 -5.18 -5.85 -14.91
CA ALA A 35 -3.94 -6.61 -14.99
C ALA A 35 -2.73 -5.78 -15.49
N ARG A 36 -2.99 -4.62 -16.09
CA ARG A 36 -1.94 -3.69 -16.51
C ARG A 36 -1.41 -2.82 -15.37
N PHE A 37 -2.15 -2.64 -14.29
CA PHE A 37 -1.73 -1.77 -13.18
C PHE A 37 -0.70 -2.46 -12.28
N VAL A 38 0.33 -1.70 -11.94
CA VAL A 38 1.35 -2.01 -10.94
C VAL A 38 1.36 -0.86 -9.94
N TRP A 39 0.78 -1.08 -8.77
CA TRP A 39 0.69 -0.08 -7.72
C TRP A 39 1.96 -0.10 -6.88
N VAL A 40 2.58 1.05 -6.67
CA VAL A 40 3.82 1.17 -5.89
C VAL A 40 3.64 2.20 -4.81
N ASP A 41 4.05 1.86 -3.58
CA ASP A 41 3.95 2.74 -2.43
C ASP A 41 4.90 2.27 -1.31
N GLU A 42 5.03 3.07 -0.24
CA GLU A 42 5.85 2.79 0.92
C GLU A 42 5.03 2.61 2.19
N THR A 43 5.53 1.75 3.06
CA THR A 43 4.93 1.59 4.39
C THR A 43 5.98 1.40 5.47
N GLY A 44 5.83 2.16 6.57
CA GLY A 44 6.70 2.06 7.74
C GLY A 44 6.20 1.03 8.76
N SER A 45 7.13 0.31 9.36
CA SER A 45 6.89 -0.62 10.48
C SER A 45 7.94 -0.43 11.57
N HIS A 46 7.67 -0.90 12.79
CA HIS A 46 8.58 -0.79 13.93
C HIS A 46 8.39 -1.94 14.93
N VAL A 47 9.36 -2.18 15.80
CA VAL A 47 9.38 -3.31 16.74
C VAL A 47 8.34 -3.25 17.86
N ALA A 48 7.64 -2.14 18.00
CA ALA A 48 6.55 -2.00 18.97
C ALA A 48 5.16 -2.29 18.37
N LEU A 49 5.08 -2.85 17.14
CA LEU A 49 3.82 -3.30 16.56
C LEU A 49 3.20 -4.40 17.43
N THR A 50 1.91 -4.24 17.77
CA THR A 50 1.14 -5.19 18.58
C THR A 50 -0.30 -5.23 18.09
N PRO A 51 -1.02 -6.34 18.29
CA PRO A 51 -2.46 -6.40 18.03
C PRO A 51 -3.19 -5.25 18.75
N THR A 52 -4.13 -4.62 18.05
CA THR A 52 -4.91 -3.50 18.58
C THR A 52 -5.99 -3.96 19.56
N HIS A 53 -6.34 -5.25 19.53
CA HIS A 53 -7.34 -5.87 20.39
C HIS A 53 -6.79 -7.16 20.98
N ALA A 54 -7.19 -7.44 22.23
CA ALA A 54 -6.92 -8.69 22.92
C ALA A 54 -8.14 -9.06 23.76
N ARG A 55 -8.23 -10.33 24.18
CA ARG A 55 -9.28 -10.82 25.08
C ARG A 55 -8.71 -10.95 26.47
N ALA A 56 -9.50 -10.58 27.49
CA ALA A 56 -9.24 -10.79 28.90
C ALA A 56 -10.53 -11.24 29.58
N PRO A 57 -10.47 -11.89 30.77
CA PRO A 57 -11.63 -12.14 31.59
C PRO A 57 -12.43 -10.86 31.87
N ARG A 58 -13.73 -11.02 32.11
CA ARG A 58 -14.61 -9.88 32.42
C ARG A 58 -14.11 -9.15 33.67
N GLY A 59 -13.93 -7.84 33.55
CA GLY A 59 -13.41 -6.98 34.61
C GLY A 59 -11.89 -6.83 34.63
N GLU A 60 -11.16 -7.55 33.76
CA GLU A 60 -9.71 -7.43 33.64
C GLU A 60 -9.29 -6.65 32.37
N ARG A 61 -8.11 -6.03 32.45
CA ARG A 61 -7.51 -5.38 31.25
C ARG A 61 -6.61 -6.38 30.53
N ALA A 62 -6.76 -6.47 29.22
CA ALA A 62 -5.80 -7.17 28.38
C ALA A 62 -4.49 -6.37 28.32
N ALA A 63 -3.48 -6.81 29.08
CA ALA A 63 -2.17 -6.18 29.13
C ALA A 63 -1.19 -6.87 28.18
N GLY A 64 -0.37 -6.09 27.46
CA GLY A 64 0.71 -6.57 26.61
C GLY A 64 2.01 -5.80 26.88
N ARG A 65 3.15 -6.49 26.73
CA ARG A 65 4.47 -5.87 26.86
C ARG A 65 5.02 -5.54 25.48
N VAL A 66 5.43 -4.30 25.29
CA VAL A 66 6.06 -3.83 24.04
C VAL A 66 7.27 -2.97 24.36
N PRO A 67 8.31 -2.91 23.51
CA PRO A 67 9.41 -1.99 23.67
C PRO A 67 8.89 -0.54 23.74
N ARG A 68 9.29 0.21 24.77
CA ARG A 68 8.95 1.64 24.87
C ARG A 68 9.64 2.44 23.76
N ASN A 69 10.88 2.11 23.46
CA ASN A 69 11.62 2.68 22.35
C ASN A 69 11.29 1.88 21.08
N ARG A 70 10.63 2.53 20.12
CA ARG A 70 10.25 1.92 18.84
C ARG A 70 11.43 1.65 17.92
N GLY A 71 12.61 2.21 18.24
CA GLY A 71 13.77 2.15 17.36
C GLY A 71 13.58 2.97 16.08
N ARG A 72 14.47 2.76 15.13
CA ARG A 72 14.32 3.30 13.77
C ARG A 72 13.15 2.61 13.07
N ILE A 73 12.47 3.36 12.21
CA ILE A 73 11.43 2.80 11.34
C ILE A 73 12.09 1.90 10.31
N THR A 74 11.50 0.75 10.09
CA THR A 74 11.79 -0.13 8.95
C THR A 74 10.78 0.19 7.87
N THR A 75 11.23 0.74 6.74
CA THR A 75 10.36 1.10 5.62
C THR A 75 10.46 0.03 4.54
N LEU A 76 9.30 -0.38 4.06
CA LEU A 76 9.13 -1.27 2.92
C LEU A 76 8.62 -0.46 1.74
N ILE A 77 9.34 -0.48 0.61
CA ILE A 77 8.83 -0.08 -0.70
C ILE A 77 8.38 -1.37 -1.37
N ALA A 78 7.17 -1.41 -1.93
CA ALA A 78 6.68 -2.60 -2.60
C ALA A 78 5.76 -2.29 -3.78
N ALA A 79 5.62 -3.26 -4.67
CA ALA A 79 4.64 -3.24 -5.74
C ALA A 79 3.49 -4.21 -5.44
N LEU A 80 2.29 -3.90 -5.93
CA LEU A 80 1.12 -4.77 -5.94
C LEU A 80 0.58 -4.88 -7.37
N THR A 81 0.33 -6.11 -7.80
CA THR A 81 -0.36 -6.44 -9.06
C THR A 81 -1.59 -7.29 -8.78
N VAL A 82 -2.36 -7.63 -9.80
CA VAL A 82 -3.48 -8.61 -9.65
C VAL A 82 -2.99 -9.99 -9.22
N ASP A 83 -1.71 -10.31 -9.43
CA ASP A 83 -1.08 -11.58 -9.03
C ASP A 83 -0.60 -11.57 -7.56
N GLY A 84 -0.76 -10.46 -6.85
CA GLY A 84 -0.30 -10.25 -5.48
C GLY A 84 0.90 -9.32 -5.38
N MET A 85 1.69 -9.45 -4.29
CA MET A 85 2.84 -8.59 -4.06
C MET A 85 3.97 -8.88 -5.06
N GLY A 86 4.45 -7.83 -5.68
CA GLY A 86 5.60 -7.82 -6.59
C GLY A 86 6.94 -7.53 -5.89
N PRO A 87 7.92 -6.94 -6.62
CA PRO A 87 9.21 -6.58 -6.06
C PRO A 87 9.06 -5.71 -4.82
N ALA A 88 9.90 -5.99 -3.83
CA ALA A 88 9.90 -5.26 -2.57
C ALA A 88 11.33 -4.99 -2.08
N LEU A 89 11.54 -3.82 -1.48
CA LEU A 89 12.80 -3.39 -0.88
C LEU A 89 12.56 -2.98 0.57
N LEU A 90 13.39 -3.49 1.46
CA LEU A 90 13.37 -3.13 2.88
C LEU A 90 14.52 -2.20 3.18
N LEU A 91 14.21 -1.07 3.84
CA LEU A 91 15.14 -0.02 4.18
C LEU A 91 15.05 0.35 5.66
N GLU A 92 16.11 0.93 6.17
CA GLU A 92 16.15 1.56 7.49
C GLU A 92 15.89 3.05 7.39
N GLY A 93 14.90 3.54 8.14
CA GLY A 93 14.53 4.96 8.12
C GLY A 93 13.53 5.31 7.01
N GLY A 94 13.51 6.58 6.65
CA GLY A 94 12.66 7.08 5.56
C GLY A 94 13.25 6.75 4.19
N VAL A 95 12.40 6.83 3.18
CA VAL A 95 12.80 6.71 1.77
C VAL A 95 13.17 8.10 1.26
N ASP A 96 14.36 8.24 0.72
CA ASP A 96 14.78 9.40 -0.05
C ASP A 96 14.69 9.11 -1.56
N THR A 97 14.95 10.13 -2.37
CA THR A 97 14.87 10.02 -3.83
C THR A 97 15.84 8.97 -4.39
N ASP A 98 17.05 8.86 -3.84
CA ASP A 98 18.06 7.93 -4.37
C ASP A 98 17.70 6.48 -4.01
N ALA A 99 17.19 6.22 -2.81
CA ALA A 99 16.68 4.91 -2.41
C ALA A 99 15.48 4.48 -3.27
N PHE A 100 14.55 5.41 -3.56
CA PHE A 100 13.42 5.14 -4.44
C PHE A 100 13.87 4.86 -5.89
N VAL A 101 14.78 5.66 -6.41
CA VAL A 101 15.39 5.43 -7.74
C VAL A 101 16.09 4.07 -7.79
N ALA A 102 16.85 3.70 -6.76
CA ALA A 102 17.51 2.40 -6.68
C ALA A 102 16.49 1.24 -6.70
N TYR A 103 15.38 1.36 -5.95
CA TYR A 103 14.28 0.39 -5.99
C TYR A 103 13.70 0.27 -7.40
N VAL A 104 13.35 1.41 -8.02
CA VAL A 104 12.72 1.41 -9.34
C VAL A 104 13.67 0.83 -10.39
N THR A 105 14.94 1.26 -10.42
CA THR A 105 15.89 0.83 -11.46
C THR A 105 16.39 -0.60 -11.25
N GLY A 106 16.58 -1.02 -9.99
CA GLY A 106 17.19 -2.30 -9.66
C GLY A 106 16.20 -3.45 -9.48
N LEU A 107 14.97 -3.17 -9.09
CA LEU A 107 14.00 -4.21 -8.73
C LEU A 107 12.70 -4.10 -9.54
N LEU A 108 12.07 -2.93 -9.58
CA LEU A 108 10.78 -2.75 -10.23
C LEU A 108 10.89 -2.86 -11.75
N ALA A 109 11.71 -1.99 -12.38
CA ALA A 109 11.80 -1.91 -13.84
C ALA A 109 12.17 -3.26 -14.48
N PRO A 110 13.12 -4.05 -13.98
CA PRO A 110 13.42 -5.38 -14.53
C PRO A 110 12.24 -6.37 -14.47
N SER A 111 11.25 -6.14 -13.61
CA SER A 111 10.05 -6.99 -13.47
C SER A 111 8.88 -6.54 -14.33
N LEU A 112 8.93 -5.34 -14.91
CA LEU A 112 7.85 -4.78 -15.69
C LEU A 112 7.74 -5.45 -17.06
N ARG A 113 6.50 -5.52 -17.56
CA ARG A 113 6.17 -5.95 -18.92
C ARG A 113 5.72 -4.76 -19.74
N SER A 114 5.99 -4.78 -21.03
CA SER A 114 5.49 -3.75 -21.95
C SER A 114 3.97 -3.61 -21.86
N GLY A 115 3.50 -2.37 -21.85
CA GLY A 115 2.09 -2.02 -21.73
C GLY A 115 1.56 -1.97 -20.30
N GLN A 116 2.36 -2.27 -19.27
CA GLN A 116 1.97 -2.05 -17.89
C GLN A 116 1.96 -0.55 -17.51
N ILE A 117 1.21 -0.23 -16.48
CA ILE A 117 1.02 1.13 -15.96
C ILE A 117 1.45 1.11 -14.49
N VAL A 118 2.58 1.73 -14.20
CA VAL A 118 3.06 1.91 -12.82
C VAL A 118 2.35 3.12 -12.24
N VAL A 119 1.59 2.90 -11.17
CA VAL A 119 0.87 3.95 -10.48
C VAL A 119 1.60 4.31 -9.19
N LEU A 120 1.91 5.58 -9.05
CA LEU A 120 2.68 6.19 -7.98
C LEU A 120 1.83 7.28 -7.29
N ASP A 121 2.10 7.57 -6.03
CA ASP A 121 1.57 8.78 -5.40
C ASP A 121 2.33 10.04 -5.87
N ASN A 122 1.92 11.20 -5.35
CA ASN A 122 2.48 12.49 -5.74
C ASN A 122 3.67 12.95 -4.88
N LEU A 123 4.41 12.06 -4.21
CA LEU A 123 5.63 12.44 -3.50
C LEU A 123 6.71 12.93 -4.47
N ALA A 124 7.46 13.94 -4.06
CA ALA A 124 8.50 14.56 -4.89
C ALA A 124 9.55 13.55 -5.40
N ALA A 125 9.89 12.55 -4.58
CA ALA A 125 10.82 11.48 -4.95
C ALA A 125 10.35 10.67 -6.17
N HIS A 126 9.02 10.49 -6.33
CA HIS A 126 8.42 9.72 -7.41
C HIS A 126 8.43 10.46 -8.75
N HIS A 127 8.51 11.80 -8.73
CA HIS A 127 8.59 12.63 -9.93
C HIS A 127 9.99 12.73 -10.53
N ALA A 128 11.01 12.11 -9.93
CA ALA A 128 12.37 12.16 -10.48
C ALA A 128 12.41 11.63 -11.92
N ALA A 129 13.06 12.36 -12.81
CA ALA A 129 13.15 11.98 -14.23
C ALA A 129 13.74 10.58 -14.43
N ARG A 130 14.67 10.16 -13.56
CA ARG A 130 15.28 8.82 -13.56
C ARG A 130 14.24 7.72 -13.30
N VAL A 131 13.22 7.96 -12.45
CA VAL A 131 12.12 7.02 -12.17
C VAL A 131 11.30 6.82 -13.44
N ARG A 132 10.80 7.91 -14.02
CA ARG A 132 10.00 7.88 -15.25
C ARG A 132 10.77 7.17 -16.38
N SER A 133 12.01 7.58 -16.65
CA SER A 133 12.83 6.98 -17.71
C SER A 133 13.10 5.49 -17.51
N ALA A 134 13.24 5.03 -16.26
CA ALA A 134 13.44 3.61 -15.98
C ALA A 134 12.19 2.77 -16.30
N ILE A 135 11.01 3.29 -16.00
CA ILE A 135 9.71 2.66 -16.31
C ILE A 135 9.47 2.65 -17.81
N GLU A 136 9.63 3.80 -18.49
CA GLU A 136 9.36 3.96 -19.92
C GLU A 136 10.29 3.10 -20.79
N ARG A 137 11.54 2.89 -20.38
CA ARG A 137 12.46 1.97 -21.09
C ARG A 137 11.98 0.52 -21.12
N GLN A 138 11.09 0.12 -20.23
CA GLN A 138 10.46 -1.22 -20.25
C GLN A 138 9.19 -1.26 -21.11
N GLY A 139 8.84 -0.17 -21.80
CA GLY A 139 7.59 -0.04 -22.54
C GLY A 139 6.38 0.08 -21.63
N ALA A 140 6.57 0.49 -20.38
CA ALA A 140 5.53 0.76 -19.40
C ALA A 140 5.29 2.26 -19.25
N GLU A 141 4.17 2.64 -18.64
CA GLU A 141 3.80 4.03 -18.38
C GLU A 141 3.90 4.34 -16.89
N ALA A 142 4.27 5.57 -16.52
CA ALA A 142 4.18 6.07 -15.16
C ALA A 142 2.98 7.02 -15.01
N TRP A 143 2.02 6.65 -14.17
CA TRP A 143 0.85 7.46 -13.84
C TRP A 143 0.90 7.89 -12.38
N PHE A 144 0.38 9.09 -12.07
CA PHE A 144 0.34 9.62 -10.72
C PHE A 144 -1.09 9.71 -10.22
N LEU A 145 -1.32 9.26 -8.99
CA LEU A 145 -2.61 9.32 -8.31
C LEU A 145 -3.06 10.78 -8.12
N PRO A 146 -4.35 11.06 -8.12
CA PRO A 146 -4.87 12.30 -7.56
C PRO A 146 -4.41 12.48 -6.12
N ALA A 147 -4.03 13.70 -5.75
CA ALA A 147 -3.61 14.01 -4.39
C ALA A 147 -4.71 13.63 -3.36
N TYR A 148 -4.29 13.20 -2.17
CA TYR A 148 -5.18 12.85 -1.06
C TYR A 148 -6.25 11.78 -1.41
N SER A 149 -5.86 10.76 -2.17
CA SER A 149 -6.77 9.73 -2.68
C SER A 149 -6.34 8.30 -2.32
N PRO A 150 -6.09 7.98 -1.03
CA PRO A 150 -5.67 6.63 -0.63
C PRO A 150 -6.72 5.56 -0.93
N ASP A 151 -7.99 5.95 -1.03
CA ASP A 151 -9.12 5.08 -1.39
C ASP A 151 -9.11 4.64 -2.87
N LEU A 152 -8.24 5.20 -3.69
CA LEU A 152 -8.04 4.81 -5.09
C LEU A 152 -6.84 3.89 -5.29
N THR A 153 -6.16 3.47 -4.22
CA THR A 153 -4.95 2.66 -4.34
C THR A 153 -5.05 1.34 -3.57
N PRO A 154 -5.14 0.20 -4.28
CA PRO A 154 -5.29 -1.13 -3.65
C PRO A 154 -4.11 -1.53 -2.75
N ILE A 155 -2.93 -0.97 -2.94
CA ILE A 155 -1.73 -1.32 -2.15
C ILE A 155 -1.86 -0.91 -0.68
N GLU A 156 -2.65 0.13 -0.36
CA GLU A 156 -2.92 0.53 1.02
C GLU A 156 -3.65 -0.58 1.81
N GLU A 157 -4.58 -1.28 1.14
CA GLU A 157 -5.25 -2.45 1.71
C GLU A 157 -4.27 -3.61 1.92
N ALA A 158 -3.37 -3.84 0.95
CA ALA A 158 -2.31 -4.83 1.08
C ALA A 158 -1.40 -4.52 2.28
N PHE A 159 -1.02 -3.26 2.47
CA PHE A 159 -0.25 -2.82 3.62
C PHE A 159 -1.02 -2.93 4.93
N SER A 160 -2.34 -2.73 4.91
CA SER A 160 -3.20 -2.98 6.07
C SER A 160 -3.15 -4.44 6.50
N LYS A 161 -3.28 -5.40 5.56
CA LYS A 161 -3.14 -6.84 5.82
C LYS A 161 -1.73 -7.18 6.29
N LEU A 162 -0.70 -6.66 5.61
CA LEU A 162 0.70 -6.83 6.01
C LEU A 162 0.92 -6.40 7.47
N LYS A 163 0.50 -5.20 7.84
CA LYS A 163 0.63 -4.68 9.21
C LYS A 163 -0.14 -5.53 10.22
N ALA A 164 -1.29 -6.09 9.86
CA ALA A 164 -2.03 -7.01 10.73
C ALA A 164 -1.23 -8.31 10.98
N LEU A 165 -0.58 -8.86 9.95
CA LEU A 165 0.29 -10.04 10.08
C LEU A 165 1.52 -9.73 10.93
N LEU A 166 2.18 -8.59 10.72
CA LEU A 166 3.34 -8.17 11.52
C LEU A 166 2.98 -7.94 13.00
N ARG A 167 1.78 -7.38 13.28
CA ARG A 167 1.27 -7.27 14.66
C ARG A 167 1.10 -8.62 15.32
N ARG A 168 0.62 -9.63 14.58
CA ARG A 168 0.48 -11.01 15.09
C ARG A 168 1.84 -11.67 15.31
N ALA A 169 2.81 -11.43 14.42
CA ALA A 169 4.16 -11.96 14.56
C ALA A 169 4.86 -11.43 15.81
N GLY A 170 4.52 -10.22 16.25
CA GLY A 170 5.01 -9.65 17.52
C GLY A 170 6.53 -9.50 17.58
N ALA A 171 7.18 -9.26 16.44
CA ALA A 171 8.63 -9.08 16.37
C ALA A 171 9.11 -7.95 17.29
N ARG A 172 10.13 -8.20 18.09
CA ARG A 172 10.67 -7.26 19.11
C ARG A 172 12.10 -6.81 18.81
N THR A 173 12.70 -7.35 17.75
CA THR A 173 13.99 -6.93 17.19
C THR A 173 13.80 -6.58 15.71
N ARG A 174 14.75 -5.85 15.16
CA ARG A 174 14.71 -5.45 13.74
C ARG A 174 14.88 -6.66 12.82
N ASP A 175 15.80 -7.55 13.14
CA ASP A 175 16.02 -8.76 12.36
C ASP A 175 14.76 -9.64 12.36
N ALA A 176 14.14 -9.85 13.52
CA ALA A 176 12.88 -10.58 13.61
C ALA A 176 11.73 -9.88 12.83
N LEU A 177 11.72 -8.54 12.78
CA LEU A 177 10.75 -7.79 11.98
C LEU A 177 11.02 -7.98 10.47
N ALA A 178 12.28 -7.90 10.04
CA ALA A 178 12.67 -8.14 8.65
C ALA A 178 12.33 -9.58 8.22
N ASP A 179 12.61 -10.57 9.08
CA ASP A 179 12.27 -11.97 8.83
C ASP A 179 10.76 -12.21 8.76
N ALA A 180 9.96 -11.46 9.54
CA ALA A 180 8.50 -11.57 9.52
C ALA A 180 7.86 -10.93 8.27
N ILE A 181 8.51 -9.95 7.63
CA ILE A 181 7.97 -9.26 6.45
C ILE A 181 7.85 -10.20 5.26
N ARG A 182 8.87 -11.01 4.97
CA ARG A 182 8.86 -11.90 3.80
C ARG A 182 7.69 -12.89 3.80
N PRO A 183 7.41 -13.67 4.86
CA PRO A 183 6.23 -14.54 4.89
C PRO A 183 4.92 -13.75 4.88
N ALA A 184 4.89 -12.56 5.47
CA ALA A 184 3.70 -11.71 5.46
C ALA A 184 3.37 -11.19 4.05
N LEU A 185 4.37 -10.84 3.23
CA LEU A 185 4.16 -10.50 1.82
C LEU A 185 3.64 -11.68 1.02
N ARG A 186 4.19 -12.88 1.23
CA ARG A 186 3.73 -14.11 0.57
C ARG A 186 2.31 -14.55 0.96
N ALA A 187 1.82 -14.11 2.12
CA ALA A 187 0.46 -14.40 2.58
C ALA A 187 -0.60 -13.49 1.92
N ILE A 188 -0.18 -12.53 1.11
CA ILE A 188 -1.06 -11.72 0.27
C ILE A 188 -1.25 -12.48 -1.04
N THR A 189 -2.46 -12.99 -1.25
CA THR A 189 -2.81 -13.85 -2.38
C THR A 189 -3.33 -13.06 -3.57
N PRO A 190 -3.36 -13.64 -4.78
CA PRO A 190 -4.06 -13.03 -5.92
C PRO A 190 -5.54 -12.74 -5.65
N ALA A 191 -6.22 -13.60 -4.88
CA ALA A 191 -7.62 -13.37 -4.49
C ALA A 191 -7.80 -12.12 -3.61
N ASP A 192 -6.85 -11.88 -2.69
CA ASP A 192 -6.82 -10.63 -1.91
C ASP A 192 -6.64 -9.42 -2.84
N ALA A 193 -5.65 -9.48 -3.72
CA ALA A 193 -5.33 -8.39 -4.65
C ALA A 193 -6.54 -8.05 -5.52
N LEU A 194 -7.17 -9.04 -6.15
CA LEU A 194 -8.36 -8.84 -6.98
C LEU A 194 -9.53 -8.23 -6.20
N GLY A 195 -9.73 -8.66 -4.94
CA GLY A 195 -10.74 -8.08 -4.06
C GLY A 195 -10.49 -6.59 -3.79
N TRP A 196 -9.23 -6.21 -3.52
CA TRP A 196 -8.85 -4.81 -3.28
C TRP A 196 -8.90 -3.96 -4.55
N TYR A 197 -8.51 -4.50 -5.69
CA TYR A 197 -8.69 -3.84 -6.98
C TYR A 197 -10.17 -3.52 -7.24
N ALA A 198 -11.06 -4.50 -7.04
CA ALA A 198 -12.51 -4.28 -7.19
C ALA A 198 -13.03 -3.23 -6.20
N HIS A 199 -12.61 -3.29 -4.93
CA HIS A 199 -13.00 -2.32 -3.88
C HIS A 199 -12.57 -0.89 -4.22
N CYS A 200 -11.38 -0.70 -4.79
CA CYS A 200 -10.88 0.61 -5.22
C CYS A 200 -11.44 1.09 -6.57
N GLY A 201 -12.33 0.30 -7.22
CA GLY A 201 -12.98 0.67 -8.47
C GLY A 201 -12.28 0.18 -9.73
N TYR A 202 -11.45 -0.87 -9.64
CA TYR A 202 -10.78 -1.53 -10.75
C TYR A 202 -11.20 -3.01 -10.84
N PRO A 203 -12.48 -3.30 -11.11
CA PRO A 203 -12.98 -4.69 -11.16
C PRO A 203 -12.34 -5.46 -12.32
N PRO A 204 -12.00 -6.75 -12.14
CA PRO A 204 -11.55 -7.57 -13.24
C PRO A 204 -12.63 -7.70 -14.33
N PRO A 205 -12.23 -7.94 -15.60
CA PRO A 205 -13.19 -8.07 -16.69
C PRO A 205 -14.26 -9.12 -16.39
N GLY A 206 -15.54 -8.74 -16.55
CA GLY A 206 -16.70 -9.62 -16.31
C GLY A 206 -17.28 -9.58 -14.89
N GLN A 207 -16.72 -8.86 -13.94
CA GLN A 207 -17.38 -8.50 -12.69
C GLN A 207 -18.03 -7.11 -12.84
N LEU A 208 -19.35 -7.08 -13.00
CA LEU A 208 -20.14 -5.87 -12.82
C LEU A 208 -20.24 -5.60 -11.31
N LEU A 209 -19.98 -4.35 -10.90
CA LEU A 209 -20.19 -3.87 -9.53
C LEU A 209 -21.68 -3.78 -9.21
#